data_e4035f2ccb19e21487f03741cc58f5c5
#
_entry.id   e4035f2ccb19e21487f03741cc58f5c5
#
_cell.length_a   1.000
_cell.length_b   1.000
_cell.length_c   1.000
_cell.angle_alpha   90.00
_cell.angle_beta   90.00
_cell.angle_gamma   90.00
#
_symmetry.space_group_name_H-M   'P 1'
#
loop_
_entity.id
_entity.type
_entity.pdbx_description
1 polymer ?
#
loop_
_entity_poly.entity_id
_entity_poly.type
_entity_poly.pdbx_seq_one_letter_code
_entity_poly.pdbx_strand_id
1 'polypeptide(L)'
;MLHSWKDTLDYSANTMELAKSYEKTVNEFFLTVKHYMRSSPSNGVAAFSKWSQDELELNNKLEAAKTNVHKALCDNIDTRSVLECIKELVSQSNAYIEKKAASNSINKQLLRNIAAYITSIFKVFGLIAQDEIIGFPAAGSSGEADLETLVMPYLNSMALFRDNVRKSARELKAVEILKECDDLRDNVLPNLGVRLEDKENEPTVIKLVDKAELLKEKEEKKALEEKKRLEKEAKKKEVAAKAAALEAQRKIPPSELFKSETEKYSKFDDKGMPTHDAKGEEIPKAQLKKLQKLYDAQEKKYSAYLKSVAEQ
;
A
#
# COMPACT_ATOMS: atom_id res chain seq x y z
N MET A 1 -24.78 3.96 4.72
CA MET A 1 -24.34 4.64 5.95
C MET A 1 -23.20 5.63 5.73
N LEU A 2 -22.21 5.37 4.86
CA LEU A 2 -21.16 6.35 4.50
C LEU A 2 -21.68 7.55 3.69
N HIS A 3 -22.85 7.44 3.09
CA HIS A 3 -23.58 8.53 2.46
C HIS A 3 -24.70 9.05 3.35
N SER A 4 -24.99 10.34 3.26
CA SER A 4 -26.17 10.93 3.89
C SER A 4 -27.42 10.30 3.29
N TRP A 5 -28.36 9.90 4.13
CA TRP A 5 -29.63 9.33 3.67
C TRP A 5 -30.56 10.37 2.99
N LYS A 6 -30.22 11.66 3.11
CA LYS A 6 -30.93 12.76 2.43
C LYS A 6 -30.56 12.89 0.96
N ASP A 7 -29.38 12.39 0.58
CA ASP A 7 -28.83 12.57 -0.75
C ASP A 7 -29.04 11.34 -1.61
N THR A 8 -29.14 11.53 -2.92
CA THR A 8 -29.22 10.39 -3.85
C THR A 8 -27.93 9.60 -3.80
N LEU A 9 -28.05 8.29 -3.57
CA LEU A 9 -26.92 7.38 -3.60
C LEU A 9 -26.78 6.77 -4.99
N ASP A 10 -25.74 7.17 -5.70
CA ASP A 10 -25.37 6.53 -6.96
C ASP A 10 -24.53 5.29 -6.68
N TYR A 11 -24.98 4.15 -7.19
CA TYR A 11 -24.22 2.92 -7.15
C TYR A 11 -23.07 2.99 -8.15
N SER A 12 -21.84 3.02 -7.64
CA SER A 12 -20.62 3.02 -8.46
C SER A 12 -19.56 2.10 -7.84
N ALA A 13 -18.62 1.64 -8.67
CA ALA A 13 -17.48 0.86 -8.18
C ALA A 13 -16.71 1.63 -7.08
N ASN A 14 -16.56 2.94 -7.24
CA ASN A 14 -15.84 3.79 -6.29
C ASN A 14 -16.54 3.85 -4.92
N THR A 15 -17.88 3.98 -4.88
CA THR A 15 -18.63 3.97 -3.61
C THR A 15 -18.52 2.63 -2.90
N MET A 16 -18.48 1.52 -3.63
CA MET A 16 -18.27 0.18 -3.09
C MET A 16 -16.85 -0.03 -2.56
N GLU A 17 -15.84 0.50 -3.25
CA GLU A 17 -14.45 0.45 -2.78
C GLU A 17 -14.25 1.25 -1.49
N LEU A 18 -14.86 2.42 -1.38
CA LEU A 18 -14.84 3.21 -0.14
C LEU A 18 -15.47 2.43 1.03
N ALA A 19 -16.62 1.77 0.80
CA ALA A 19 -17.28 0.97 1.84
C ALA A 19 -16.40 -0.22 2.28
N LYS A 20 -15.83 -0.96 1.34
CA LYS A 20 -14.91 -2.07 1.63
C LYS A 20 -13.64 -1.61 2.35
N SER A 21 -13.07 -0.47 1.94
CA SER A 21 -11.90 0.10 2.60
C SER A 21 -12.19 0.51 4.04
N TYR A 22 -13.36 1.07 4.31
CA TYR A 22 -13.80 1.40 5.66
C TYR A 22 -13.96 0.15 6.53
N GLU A 23 -14.71 -0.84 6.04
CA GLU A 23 -14.92 -2.13 6.70
C GLU A 23 -13.59 -2.80 7.04
N LYS A 24 -12.68 -2.90 6.06
CA LYS A 24 -11.34 -3.45 6.24
C LYS A 24 -10.56 -2.73 7.34
N THR A 25 -10.56 -1.39 7.35
CA THR A 25 -9.85 -0.59 8.36
C THR A 25 -10.35 -0.89 9.77
N VAL A 26 -11.67 -0.98 9.96
CA VAL A 26 -12.24 -1.25 11.27
C VAL A 26 -12.04 -2.71 11.67
N ASN A 27 -12.16 -3.64 10.73
CA ASN A 27 -11.92 -5.07 10.99
C ASN A 27 -10.47 -5.34 11.42
N GLU A 28 -9.49 -4.72 10.76
CA GLU A 28 -8.08 -4.80 11.17
C GLU A 28 -7.84 -4.31 12.59
N PHE A 29 -8.51 -3.23 12.98
CA PHE A 29 -8.46 -2.76 14.36
C PHE A 29 -9.03 -3.79 15.33
N PHE A 30 -10.19 -4.39 15.05
CA PHE A 30 -10.77 -5.43 15.89
C PHE A 30 -9.86 -6.65 16.03
N LEU A 31 -9.27 -7.12 14.93
CA LEU A 31 -8.32 -8.24 14.93
C LEU A 31 -7.08 -7.92 15.78
N THR A 32 -6.59 -6.69 15.69
CA THR A 32 -5.46 -6.21 16.49
C THR A 32 -5.81 -6.18 17.98
N VAL A 33 -6.98 -5.67 18.36
CA VAL A 33 -7.44 -5.67 19.75
C VAL A 33 -7.60 -7.10 20.28
N LYS A 34 -8.24 -7.99 19.50
CA LYS A 34 -8.36 -9.42 19.83
C LYS A 34 -7.00 -10.07 20.07
N HIS A 35 -6.00 -9.77 19.23
CA HIS A 35 -4.62 -10.26 19.42
C HIS A 35 -4.04 -9.81 20.76
N TYR A 36 -4.08 -8.52 21.08
CA TYR A 36 -3.54 -8.02 22.37
C TYR A 36 -4.30 -8.57 23.60
N MET A 37 -5.59 -8.79 23.49
CA MET A 37 -6.38 -9.41 24.57
C MET A 37 -5.95 -10.86 24.82
N ARG A 38 -5.61 -11.62 23.79
CA ARG A 38 -5.13 -13.02 23.89
C ARG A 38 -3.70 -13.14 24.41
N SER A 39 -2.86 -12.17 24.12
CA SER A 39 -1.41 -12.19 24.44
C SER A 39 -1.08 -12.02 25.93
N SER A 40 -2.05 -12.01 26.83
CA SER A 40 -1.80 -11.86 28.28
C SER A 40 -2.42 -12.97 29.10
N PRO A 41 -1.68 -13.45 30.11
CA PRO A 41 -2.29 -14.20 31.19
C PRO A 41 -3.28 -13.25 31.89
N SER A 42 -4.56 -13.59 31.85
CA SER A 42 -5.67 -12.72 32.24
C SER A 42 -5.95 -12.66 33.74
N ASN A 43 -5.13 -13.28 34.59
CA ASN A 43 -5.44 -13.46 35.99
C ASN A 43 -4.37 -12.85 36.90
N GLY A 44 -4.76 -11.80 37.65
CA GLY A 44 -3.97 -11.21 38.71
C GLY A 44 -3.87 -9.68 38.66
N VAL A 45 -3.32 -9.10 39.73
CA VAL A 45 -3.13 -7.65 39.85
C VAL A 45 -2.22 -7.06 38.75
N ALA A 46 -1.35 -7.88 38.17
CA ALA A 46 -0.50 -7.49 37.04
C ALA A 46 -1.28 -7.19 35.73
N ALA A 47 -2.56 -7.59 35.61
CA ALA A 47 -3.41 -7.25 34.48
C ALA A 47 -3.87 -5.77 34.49
N PHE A 48 -3.74 -5.09 35.62
CA PHE A 48 -4.15 -3.71 35.79
C PHE A 48 -2.92 -2.79 35.83
N SER A 49 -2.55 -2.28 34.67
CA SER A 49 -1.50 -1.26 34.58
C SER A 49 -2.05 0.12 35.01
N LYS A 50 -1.25 0.89 35.75
CA LYS A 50 -1.58 2.28 36.08
C LYS A 50 -1.60 3.09 34.76
N TRP A 51 -2.61 3.95 34.60
CA TRP A 51 -2.70 4.83 33.44
C TRP A 51 -1.60 5.91 33.48
N SER A 52 -0.95 6.10 32.38
CA SER A 52 -0.07 7.22 32.09
C SER A 52 -0.84 8.32 31.36
N GLN A 53 -0.17 9.39 31.00
CA GLN A 53 -0.77 10.49 30.25
C GLN A 53 -1.37 10.00 28.91
N ASP A 54 -0.74 9.05 28.23
CA ASP A 54 -1.21 8.53 26.94
C ASP A 54 -2.56 7.81 27.07
N GLU A 55 -2.76 7.01 28.13
CA GLU A 55 -4.03 6.33 28.40
C GLU A 55 -5.14 7.34 28.75
N LEU A 56 -4.81 8.37 29.51
CA LEU A 56 -5.76 9.45 29.82
C LEU A 56 -6.18 10.20 28.56
N GLU A 57 -5.24 10.54 27.69
CA GLU A 57 -5.54 11.21 26.41
C GLU A 57 -6.42 10.34 25.51
N LEU A 58 -6.10 9.05 25.37
CA LEU A 58 -6.90 8.14 24.56
C LEU A 58 -8.32 7.94 25.14
N ASN A 59 -8.44 7.86 26.47
CA ASN A 59 -9.75 7.79 27.13
C ASN A 59 -10.57 9.07 26.92
N ASN A 60 -9.95 10.24 27.01
CA ASN A 60 -10.62 11.51 26.72
C ASN A 60 -11.12 11.57 25.27
N LYS A 61 -10.35 11.01 24.32
CA LYS A 61 -10.78 10.89 22.92
C LYS A 61 -11.96 9.93 22.77
N LEU A 62 -11.99 8.82 23.51
CA LEU A 62 -13.15 7.93 23.56
C LEU A 62 -14.40 8.65 24.06
N GLU A 63 -14.30 9.41 25.15
CA GLU A 63 -15.45 10.15 25.69
C GLU A 63 -15.93 11.28 24.76
N ALA A 64 -14.98 11.97 24.09
CA ALA A 64 -15.30 12.95 23.07
C ALA A 64 -16.00 12.27 21.87
N ALA A 65 -15.53 11.12 21.41
CA ALA A 65 -16.17 10.35 20.34
C ALA A 65 -17.60 9.92 20.73
N LYS A 66 -17.82 9.43 21.95
CA LYS A 66 -19.18 9.11 22.45
C LYS A 66 -20.11 10.33 22.38
N THR A 67 -19.61 11.49 22.80
CA THR A 67 -20.39 12.74 22.78
C THR A 67 -20.71 13.16 21.35
N ASN A 68 -19.74 13.08 20.43
CA ASN A 68 -19.92 13.48 19.04
C ASN A 68 -20.86 12.50 18.30
N VAL A 69 -20.71 11.21 18.53
CA VAL A 69 -21.62 10.16 18.00
C VAL A 69 -23.06 10.44 18.48
N HIS A 70 -23.25 10.71 19.78
CA HIS A 70 -24.57 11.03 20.30
C HIS A 70 -25.16 12.28 19.64
N LYS A 71 -24.37 13.35 19.49
CA LYS A 71 -24.82 14.59 18.80
C LYS A 71 -25.22 14.30 17.34
N ALA A 72 -24.41 13.52 16.61
CA ALA A 72 -24.67 13.17 15.22
C ALA A 72 -25.97 12.32 15.08
N LEU A 73 -26.20 11.40 16.01
CA LEU A 73 -27.45 10.62 16.03
C LEU A 73 -28.68 11.48 16.37
N CYS A 74 -28.53 12.48 17.22
CA CYS A 74 -29.59 13.44 17.52
C CYS A 74 -29.83 14.43 16.36
N ASP A 75 -28.84 14.67 15.51
CA ASP A 75 -28.98 15.48 14.31
C ASP A 75 -29.47 14.65 13.13
N ASN A 76 -30.74 14.30 13.18
CA ASN A 76 -31.43 13.60 12.10
C ASN A 76 -30.75 12.27 11.67
N ILE A 77 -30.20 11.54 12.63
CA ILE A 77 -29.52 10.23 12.44
C ILE A 77 -28.39 10.34 11.40
N ASP A 78 -27.47 11.31 11.58
CA ASP A 78 -26.33 11.47 10.69
C ASP A 78 -25.31 10.34 10.87
N THR A 79 -25.59 9.22 10.22
CA THR A 79 -24.72 8.01 10.26
C THR A 79 -23.36 8.27 9.64
N ARG A 80 -23.24 9.20 8.68
CA ARG A 80 -21.96 9.54 8.05
C ARG A 80 -21.01 10.14 9.08
N SER A 81 -21.42 11.16 9.81
CA SER A 81 -20.60 11.76 10.87
C SER A 81 -20.26 10.78 11.97
N VAL A 82 -21.19 9.86 12.32
CA VAL A 82 -20.90 8.77 13.26
C VAL A 82 -19.76 7.89 12.76
N LEU A 83 -19.80 7.46 11.50
CA LEU A 83 -18.75 6.59 10.94
C LEU A 83 -17.41 7.33 10.79
N GLU A 84 -17.41 8.63 10.50
CA GLU A 84 -16.21 9.47 10.49
C GLU A 84 -15.58 9.55 11.92
N CYS A 85 -16.40 9.78 12.95
CA CYS A 85 -15.94 9.77 14.36
C CYS A 85 -15.34 8.41 14.76
N ILE A 86 -15.95 7.30 14.34
CA ILE A 86 -15.43 5.96 14.60
C ILE A 86 -14.09 5.74 13.91
N LYS A 87 -13.96 6.15 12.64
CA LYS A 87 -12.70 6.04 11.89
C LYS A 87 -11.57 6.83 12.55
N GLU A 88 -11.86 8.02 13.03
CA GLU A 88 -10.90 8.84 13.75
C GLU A 88 -10.48 8.16 15.07
N LEU A 89 -11.42 7.64 15.86
CA LEU A 89 -11.14 6.91 17.09
C LEU A 89 -10.26 5.67 16.84
N VAL A 90 -10.52 4.93 15.77
CA VAL A 90 -9.68 3.80 15.33
C VAL A 90 -8.27 4.27 14.98
N SER A 91 -8.13 5.36 14.22
CA SER A 91 -6.82 5.93 13.86
C SER A 91 -6.01 6.33 15.10
N GLN A 92 -6.65 7.01 16.05
CA GLN A 92 -6.02 7.44 17.31
C GLN A 92 -5.62 6.25 18.19
N SER A 93 -6.44 5.18 18.18
CA SER A 93 -6.13 3.94 18.90
C SER A 93 -4.93 3.20 18.28
N ASN A 94 -4.83 3.17 16.96
CA ASN A 94 -3.69 2.59 16.27
C ASN A 94 -2.40 3.37 16.54
N ALA A 95 -2.44 4.71 16.53
CA ALA A 95 -1.30 5.54 16.90
C ALA A 95 -0.83 5.31 18.36
N TYR A 96 -1.78 5.11 19.28
CA TYR A 96 -1.47 4.72 20.66
C TYR A 96 -0.81 3.35 20.71
N ILE A 97 -1.32 2.36 19.98
CA ILE A 97 -0.75 1.02 19.90
C ILE A 97 0.70 1.09 19.38
N GLU A 98 0.95 1.78 18.28
CA GLU A 98 2.31 1.95 17.72
C GLU A 98 3.27 2.59 18.72
N LYS A 99 2.84 3.65 19.42
CA LYS A 99 3.65 4.33 20.44
C LYS A 99 4.03 3.44 21.60
N LYS A 100 3.10 2.57 22.05
CA LYS A 100 3.27 1.72 23.24
C LYS A 100 3.80 0.32 22.93
N ALA A 101 3.78 -0.10 21.68
CA ALA A 101 4.21 -1.44 21.27
C ALA A 101 5.68 -1.69 21.63
N ALA A 102 6.58 -0.74 21.33
CA ALA A 102 8.00 -0.84 21.62
C ALA A 102 8.33 -1.05 23.12
N SER A 103 7.49 -0.53 24.01
CA SER A 103 7.64 -0.67 25.48
C SER A 103 6.83 -1.82 26.09
N ASN A 104 6.08 -2.56 25.25
CA ASN A 104 5.13 -3.60 25.67
C ASN A 104 4.19 -3.17 26.83
N SER A 105 3.83 -1.88 26.86
CA SER A 105 3.04 -1.26 27.95
C SER A 105 1.63 -0.88 27.50
N ILE A 106 1.06 -1.59 26.52
CA ILE A 106 -0.28 -1.36 25.98
C ILE A 106 -1.35 -1.67 27.04
N ASN A 107 -2.25 -0.72 27.29
CA ASN A 107 -3.41 -0.94 28.15
C ASN A 107 -4.52 -1.65 27.38
N LYS A 108 -4.61 -2.95 27.55
CA LYS A 108 -5.54 -3.83 26.82
C LYS A 108 -7.00 -3.59 27.18
N GLN A 109 -7.26 -3.23 28.44
CA GLN A 109 -8.63 -2.95 28.90
C GLN A 109 -9.19 -1.69 28.23
N LEU A 110 -8.39 -0.66 28.05
CA LEU A 110 -8.80 0.55 27.35
C LEU A 110 -9.12 0.25 25.87
N LEU A 111 -8.26 -0.51 25.21
CA LEU A 111 -8.52 -0.95 23.80
C LEU A 111 -9.78 -1.81 23.70
N ARG A 112 -10.01 -2.71 24.66
CA ARG A 112 -11.23 -3.50 24.73
C ARG A 112 -12.47 -2.62 24.86
N ASN A 113 -12.42 -1.60 25.72
CA ASN A 113 -13.54 -0.68 25.92
C ASN A 113 -13.86 0.10 24.64
N ILE A 114 -12.84 0.53 23.92
CA ILE A 114 -13.00 1.22 22.63
C ILE A 114 -13.64 0.27 21.59
N ALA A 115 -13.10 -0.94 21.46
CA ALA A 115 -13.63 -1.93 20.50
C ALA A 115 -15.06 -2.34 20.85
N ALA A 116 -15.38 -2.54 22.12
CA ALA A 116 -16.74 -2.84 22.57
C ALA A 116 -17.71 -1.69 22.29
N TYR A 117 -17.28 -0.44 22.46
CA TYR A 117 -18.09 0.72 22.13
C TYR A 117 -18.38 0.78 20.62
N ILE A 118 -17.38 0.63 19.77
CA ILE A 118 -17.57 0.61 18.31
C ILE A 118 -18.51 -0.54 17.91
N THR A 119 -18.31 -1.73 18.48
CA THR A 119 -19.19 -2.89 18.24
C THR A 119 -20.62 -2.58 18.65
N SER A 120 -20.84 -1.90 19.78
CA SER A 120 -22.19 -1.54 20.24
C SER A 120 -22.92 -0.60 19.27
N ILE A 121 -22.22 0.38 18.69
CA ILE A 121 -22.80 1.27 17.67
C ILE A 121 -23.12 0.47 16.39
N PHE A 122 -22.24 -0.42 15.96
CA PHE A 122 -22.50 -1.26 14.79
C PHE A 122 -23.65 -2.24 14.97
N LYS A 123 -23.87 -2.72 16.20
CA LYS A 123 -25.07 -3.51 16.56
C LYS A 123 -26.35 -2.69 16.43
N VAL A 124 -26.33 -1.44 16.91
CA VAL A 124 -27.46 -0.51 16.73
C VAL A 124 -27.76 -0.28 15.26
N PHE A 125 -26.74 -0.22 14.42
CA PHE A 125 -26.91 -0.07 12.98
C PHE A 125 -27.27 -1.39 12.24
N GLY A 126 -27.28 -2.51 12.93
CA GLY A 126 -27.56 -3.82 12.34
C GLY A 126 -26.42 -4.37 11.48
N LEU A 127 -25.20 -3.84 11.62
CA LEU A 127 -24.01 -4.30 10.88
C LEU A 127 -23.39 -5.54 11.53
N ILE A 128 -23.57 -5.72 12.83
CA ILE A 128 -23.01 -6.82 13.63
C ILE A 128 -24.17 -7.53 14.37
N ALA A 129 -24.10 -8.85 14.44
CA ALA A 129 -25.06 -9.63 15.20
C ALA A 129 -25.00 -9.31 16.71
N GLN A 130 -26.13 -9.49 17.42
CA GLN A 130 -26.23 -9.11 18.83
C GLN A 130 -25.32 -9.94 19.76
N ASP A 131 -25.01 -11.17 19.37
CA ASP A 131 -24.23 -12.11 20.19
C ASP A 131 -22.72 -11.81 20.21
N GLU A 132 -22.23 -11.03 19.24
CA GLU A 132 -20.79 -10.69 19.17
C GLU A 132 -20.38 -9.76 20.32
N ILE A 133 -19.22 -10.04 20.92
CA ILE A 133 -18.66 -9.19 21.99
C ILE A 133 -17.80 -8.09 21.38
N ILE A 134 -16.94 -8.42 20.43
CA ILE A 134 -16.04 -7.49 19.74
C ILE A 134 -15.93 -7.83 18.26
N GLY A 135 -16.25 -6.85 17.43
CA GLY A 135 -16.00 -6.89 15.98
C GLY A 135 -17.00 -7.66 15.18
N PHE A 136 -16.66 -7.85 13.91
CA PHE A 136 -17.48 -8.61 12.98
C PHE A 136 -17.39 -10.12 13.29
N PRO A 137 -18.48 -10.89 13.05
CA PRO A 137 -18.43 -12.34 13.15
C PRO A 137 -17.45 -12.90 12.13
N ALA A 138 -16.68 -13.91 12.52
CA ALA A 138 -15.90 -14.66 11.55
C ALA A 138 -16.84 -15.43 10.60
N ALA A 139 -16.52 -15.50 9.31
CA ALA A 139 -17.34 -16.19 8.34
C ALA A 139 -17.45 -17.69 8.71
N GLY A 140 -18.67 -18.13 9.06
CA GLY A 140 -18.95 -19.53 9.46
C GLY A 140 -19.28 -19.76 10.94
N SER A 141 -19.34 -18.73 11.77
CA SER A 141 -19.39 -18.83 13.23
C SER A 141 -20.78 -19.12 13.84
N SER A 142 -21.18 -20.35 13.79
CA SER A 142 -22.08 -20.89 14.82
C SER A 142 -21.27 -21.88 15.69
N GLY A 143 -20.52 -21.37 16.67
CA GLY A 143 -19.72 -22.20 17.60
C GLY A 143 -18.19 -21.96 17.63
N GLU A 144 -17.68 -20.93 16.94
CA GLU A 144 -16.23 -20.73 16.73
C GLU A 144 -15.45 -20.13 17.90
N ALA A 145 -16.08 -19.54 18.89
CA ALA A 145 -15.38 -19.08 20.11
C ALA A 145 -14.62 -20.24 20.79
N ASP A 146 -15.17 -21.45 20.75
CA ASP A 146 -14.51 -22.65 21.26
C ASP A 146 -13.38 -23.13 20.35
N LEU A 147 -13.55 -23.05 19.04
CA LEU A 147 -12.53 -23.46 18.06
C LEU A 147 -11.31 -22.53 18.11
N GLU A 148 -11.54 -21.22 18.15
CA GLU A 148 -10.45 -20.23 18.27
C GLU A 148 -9.65 -20.46 19.57
N THR A 149 -10.34 -20.65 20.67
CA THR A 149 -9.72 -20.91 21.98
C THR A 149 -8.90 -22.22 21.96
N LEU A 150 -9.37 -23.23 21.23
CA LEU A 150 -8.67 -24.50 21.07
C LEU A 150 -7.43 -24.39 20.18
N VAL A 151 -7.51 -23.68 19.05
CA VAL A 151 -6.45 -23.65 18.02
C VAL A 151 -5.35 -22.64 18.37
N MET A 152 -5.67 -21.52 19.03
CA MET A 152 -4.72 -20.44 19.31
C MET A 152 -3.47 -20.88 20.10
N PRO A 153 -3.51 -21.78 21.10
CA PRO A 153 -2.29 -22.25 21.78
C PRO A 153 -1.31 -22.94 20.83
N TYR A 154 -1.81 -23.71 19.88
CA TYR A 154 -0.97 -24.40 18.87
C TYR A 154 -0.35 -23.40 17.90
N LEU A 155 -1.14 -22.42 17.43
CA LEU A 155 -0.64 -21.37 16.56
C LEU A 155 0.40 -20.49 17.25
N ASN A 156 0.21 -20.15 18.52
CA ASN A 156 1.21 -19.42 19.30
C ASN A 156 2.51 -20.19 19.44
N SER A 157 2.43 -21.50 19.72
CA SER A 157 3.62 -22.35 19.82
C SER A 157 4.37 -22.47 18.49
N MET A 158 3.63 -22.59 17.38
CA MET A 158 4.20 -22.61 16.04
C MET A 158 4.84 -21.27 15.65
N ALA A 159 4.18 -20.14 15.96
CA ALA A 159 4.74 -18.81 15.69
C ALA A 159 6.02 -18.58 16.49
N LEU A 160 6.04 -18.94 17.77
CA LEU A 160 7.23 -18.84 18.62
C LEU A 160 8.38 -19.72 18.09
N PHE A 161 8.08 -20.96 17.68
CA PHE A 161 9.07 -21.84 17.06
C PHE A 161 9.66 -21.20 15.79
N ARG A 162 8.79 -20.68 14.90
CA ARG A 162 9.22 -19.99 13.68
C ARG A 162 10.10 -18.79 13.98
N ASP A 163 9.76 -17.97 14.98
CA ASP A 163 10.53 -16.79 15.37
C ASP A 163 11.92 -17.17 15.86
N ASN A 164 12.04 -18.23 16.67
CA ASN A 164 13.32 -18.78 17.12
C ASN A 164 14.16 -19.31 15.95
N VAL A 165 13.55 -20.06 15.03
CA VAL A 165 14.23 -20.55 13.82
C VAL A 165 14.72 -19.38 12.96
N ARG A 166 13.92 -18.35 12.74
CA ARG A 166 14.33 -17.15 11.99
C ARG A 166 15.50 -16.41 12.66
N LYS A 167 15.48 -16.31 13.99
CA LYS A 167 16.58 -15.69 14.73
C LYS A 167 17.88 -16.46 14.52
N SER A 168 17.87 -17.77 14.72
CA SER A 168 19.03 -18.64 14.48
C SER A 168 19.49 -18.62 13.03
N ALA A 169 18.56 -18.62 12.08
CA ALA A 169 18.88 -18.55 10.66
C ALA A 169 19.54 -17.22 10.24
N ARG A 170 19.17 -16.10 10.87
CA ARG A 170 19.84 -14.80 10.66
C ARG A 170 21.25 -14.80 11.21
N GLU A 171 21.47 -15.33 12.42
CA GLU A 171 22.78 -15.46 13.04
C GLU A 171 23.72 -16.34 12.20
N LEU A 172 23.22 -17.45 11.66
CA LEU A 172 23.95 -18.41 10.82
C LEU A 172 24.03 -17.97 9.34
N LYS A 173 23.37 -16.86 8.95
CA LYS A 173 23.22 -16.42 7.55
C LYS A 173 22.62 -17.48 6.62
N ALA A 174 21.76 -18.36 7.15
CA ALA A 174 21.13 -19.44 6.42
C ALA A 174 19.89 -18.93 5.67
N VAL A 175 20.10 -18.40 4.46
CA VAL A 175 19.05 -17.75 3.64
C VAL A 175 17.95 -18.73 3.25
N GLU A 176 18.26 -20.00 3.04
CA GLU A 176 17.27 -21.02 2.66
C GLU A 176 16.26 -21.27 3.76
N ILE A 177 16.70 -21.34 5.02
CA ILE A 177 15.80 -21.51 6.17
C ILE A 177 14.88 -20.27 6.32
N LEU A 178 15.39 -19.08 6.04
CA LEU A 178 14.55 -17.87 6.05
C LEU A 178 13.46 -17.94 4.97
N LYS A 179 13.78 -18.44 3.78
CA LYS A 179 12.79 -18.64 2.70
C LYS A 179 11.70 -19.61 3.10
N GLU A 180 12.05 -20.73 3.74
CA GLU A 180 11.06 -21.70 4.23
C GLU A 180 10.13 -21.07 5.30
N CYS A 181 10.68 -20.27 6.21
CA CYS A 181 9.89 -19.54 7.19
C CYS A 181 8.95 -18.51 6.54
N ASP A 182 9.38 -17.87 5.46
CA ASP A 182 8.56 -16.92 4.70
C ASP A 182 7.51 -17.67 3.87
N ASP A 183 7.84 -18.82 3.28
CA ASP A 183 6.89 -19.66 2.55
C ASP A 183 5.76 -20.16 3.46
N LEU A 184 6.09 -20.60 4.66
CA LEU A 184 5.10 -20.98 5.68
C LEU A 184 4.12 -19.82 5.94
N ARG A 185 4.62 -18.59 6.14
CA ARG A 185 3.80 -17.40 6.41
C ARG A 185 2.97 -16.99 5.21
N ASP A 186 3.56 -16.97 4.01
CA ASP A 186 2.98 -16.34 2.84
C ASP A 186 2.17 -17.30 1.95
N ASN A 187 2.46 -18.60 2.04
CA ASN A 187 1.85 -19.61 1.18
C ASN A 187 1.05 -20.68 1.92
N VAL A 188 1.55 -21.20 3.04
CA VAL A 188 0.89 -22.32 3.73
C VAL A 188 -0.23 -21.82 4.64
N LEU A 189 0.07 -20.90 5.56
CA LEU A 189 -0.87 -20.44 6.59
C LEU A 189 -2.09 -19.67 6.04
N PRO A 190 -1.97 -18.85 5.00
CA PRO A 190 -3.14 -18.19 4.41
C PRO A 190 -4.15 -19.19 3.84
N ASN A 191 -3.72 -20.36 3.36
CA ASN A 191 -4.62 -21.42 2.92
C ASN A 191 -5.41 -22.08 4.06
N LEU A 192 -4.99 -21.85 5.31
CA LEU A 192 -5.64 -22.32 6.52
C LEU A 192 -6.43 -21.20 7.25
N GLY A 193 -6.52 -20.00 6.65
CA GLY A 193 -7.20 -18.86 7.29
C GLY A 193 -6.37 -18.19 8.38
N VAL A 194 -5.05 -18.39 8.39
CA VAL A 194 -4.13 -17.81 9.39
C VAL A 194 -3.22 -16.80 8.74
N ARG A 195 -3.19 -15.57 9.27
CA ARG A 195 -2.26 -14.51 8.87
C ARG A 195 -1.24 -14.26 9.98
N LEU A 196 0.04 -14.36 9.65
CA LEU A 196 1.14 -13.97 10.52
C LEU A 196 1.68 -12.60 10.10
N GLU A 197 1.84 -11.69 11.06
CA GLU A 197 2.46 -10.39 10.86
C GLU A 197 3.72 -10.29 11.71
N ASP A 198 4.85 -10.20 11.02
CA ASP A 198 6.16 -10.05 11.66
C ASP A 198 6.38 -8.57 11.99
N LYS A 199 6.67 -8.26 13.24
CA LYS A 199 7.08 -6.93 13.70
C LYS A 199 8.53 -6.96 14.17
N GLU A 200 9.24 -5.86 14.03
CA GLU A 200 10.59 -5.75 14.56
C GLU A 200 10.54 -5.73 16.09
N ASN A 201 11.33 -6.61 16.72
CA ASN A 201 11.49 -6.75 18.17
C ASN A 201 10.21 -7.07 18.96
N GLU A 202 9.16 -7.52 18.30
CA GLU A 202 7.92 -7.99 18.92
C GLU A 202 7.62 -9.44 18.52
N PRO A 203 6.86 -10.18 19.34
CA PRO A 203 6.34 -11.48 18.93
C PRO A 203 5.47 -11.37 17.67
N THR A 204 5.52 -12.39 16.83
CA THR A 204 4.68 -12.47 15.63
C THR A 204 3.20 -12.37 16.00
N VAL A 205 2.48 -11.45 15.35
CA VAL A 205 1.03 -11.27 15.54
C VAL A 205 0.27 -12.32 14.74
N ILE A 206 -0.67 -13.01 15.38
CA ILE A 206 -1.51 -14.03 14.75
C ILE A 206 -2.92 -13.49 14.59
N LYS A 207 -3.45 -13.52 13.38
CA LYS A 207 -4.81 -13.14 13.05
C LYS A 207 -5.52 -14.29 12.33
N LEU A 208 -6.72 -14.65 12.81
CA LEU A 208 -7.61 -15.57 12.11
C LEU A 208 -8.48 -14.74 11.18
N VAL A 209 -8.42 -15.02 9.89
CA VAL A 209 -9.11 -14.28 8.83
C VAL A 209 -9.74 -15.29 7.87
N ASP A 210 -10.82 -14.92 7.21
CA ASP A 210 -11.42 -15.78 6.20
C ASP A 210 -10.41 -16.16 5.11
N LYS A 211 -10.34 -17.45 4.80
CA LYS A 211 -9.43 -17.99 3.78
C LYS A 211 -9.62 -17.34 2.42
N ALA A 212 -10.87 -17.11 2.01
CA ALA A 212 -11.18 -16.55 0.70
C ALA A 212 -10.70 -15.10 0.61
N GLU A 213 -10.82 -14.34 1.70
CA GLU A 213 -10.31 -12.96 1.79
C GLU A 213 -8.77 -12.91 1.70
N LEU A 214 -8.07 -13.78 2.45
CA LEU A 214 -6.60 -13.87 2.40
C LEU A 214 -6.07 -14.25 1.02
N LEU A 215 -6.71 -15.21 0.35
CA LEU A 215 -6.31 -15.63 -0.99
C LEU A 215 -6.52 -14.51 -2.00
N LYS A 216 -7.63 -13.79 -1.91
CA LYS A 216 -7.92 -12.65 -2.76
C LYS A 216 -6.92 -11.51 -2.56
N GLU A 217 -6.61 -11.14 -1.31
CA GLU A 217 -5.58 -10.14 -1.01
C GLU A 217 -4.21 -10.52 -1.61
N LYS A 218 -3.87 -11.81 -1.54
CA LYS A 218 -2.64 -12.34 -2.11
C LYS A 218 -2.60 -12.23 -3.63
N GLU A 219 -3.70 -12.52 -4.31
CA GLU A 219 -3.82 -12.38 -5.77
C GLU A 219 -3.72 -10.92 -6.20
N GLU A 220 -4.45 -10.04 -5.51
CA GLU A 220 -4.40 -8.59 -5.76
C GLU A 220 -2.98 -8.03 -5.57
N LYS A 221 -2.28 -8.44 -4.51
CA LYS A 221 -0.89 -8.04 -4.25
C LYS A 221 0.06 -8.52 -5.35
N LYS A 222 -0.07 -9.78 -5.77
CA LYS A 222 0.73 -10.33 -6.87
C LYS A 222 0.48 -9.60 -8.18
N ALA A 223 -0.78 -9.34 -8.52
CA ALA A 223 -1.15 -8.60 -9.72
C ALA A 223 -0.59 -7.17 -9.72
N LEU A 224 -0.63 -6.50 -8.56
CA LEU A 224 -0.06 -5.15 -8.39
C LEU A 224 1.47 -5.14 -8.52
N GLU A 225 2.14 -6.12 -7.93
CA GLU A 225 3.60 -6.27 -8.05
C GLU A 225 4.02 -6.55 -9.50
N GLU A 226 3.30 -7.42 -10.19
CA GLU A 226 3.54 -7.71 -11.59
C GLU A 226 3.33 -6.48 -12.49
N LYS A 227 2.25 -5.73 -12.27
CA LYS A 227 2.01 -4.47 -12.96
C LYS A 227 3.16 -3.48 -12.76
N LYS A 228 3.61 -3.30 -11.52
CA LYS A 228 4.76 -2.43 -11.20
C LYS A 228 6.06 -2.90 -11.86
N ARG A 229 6.27 -4.22 -11.97
CA ARG A 229 7.43 -4.81 -12.65
C ARG A 229 7.39 -4.49 -14.15
N LEU A 230 6.23 -4.70 -14.78
CA LEU A 230 6.02 -4.42 -16.21
C LEU A 230 6.18 -2.92 -16.51
N GLU A 231 5.65 -2.03 -15.68
CA GLU A 231 5.83 -0.58 -15.83
C GLU A 231 7.30 -0.15 -15.69
N LYS A 232 8.04 -0.74 -14.75
CA LYS A 232 9.49 -0.47 -14.61
C LYS A 232 10.28 -0.97 -15.81
N GLU A 233 9.91 -2.13 -16.35
CA GLU A 233 10.56 -2.69 -17.52
C GLU A 233 10.25 -1.87 -18.79
N ALA A 234 9.00 -1.44 -18.96
CA ALA A 234 8.59 -0.55 -20.05
C ALA A 234 9.36 0.80 -20.00
N LYS A 235 9.46 1.41 -18.81
CA LYS A 235 10.25 2.65 -18.64
C LYS A 235 11.72 2.44 -18.94
N LYS A 236 12.32 1.31 -18.52
CA LYS A 236 13.70 0.98 -18.88
C LYS A 236 13.91 0.83 -20.39
N LYS A 237 12.98 0.15 -21.08
CA LYS A 237 13.00 0.00 -22.53
C LYS A 237 12.86 1.35 -23.25
N GLU A 238 11.97 2.21 -22.76
CA GLU A 238 11.80 3.56 -23.32
C GLU A 238 13.05 4.43 -23.14
N VAL A 239 13.65 4.42 -21.94
CA VAL A 239 14.90 5.15 -21.69
C VAL A 239 16.03 4.60 -22.56
N ALA A 240 16.15 3.27 -22.67
CA ALA A 240 17.16 2.65 -23.53
C ALA A 240 16.94 2.99 -25.03
N ALA A 241 15.68 2.99 -25.48
CA ALA A 241 15.35 3.37 -26.86
C ALA A 241 15.67 4.85 -27.14
N LYS A 242 15.35 5.74 -26.19
CA LYS A 242 15.71 7.17 -26.32
C LYS A 242 17.23 7.38 -26.32
N ALA A 243 17.96 6.66 -25.47
CA ALA A 243 19.42 6.70 -25.45
C ALA A 243 20.02 6.19 -26.77
N ALA A 244 19.53 5.07 -27.28
CA ALA A 244 19.96 4.51 -28.56
C ALA A 244 19.65 5.45 -29.75
N ALA A 245 18.46 6.07 -29.76
CA ALA A 245 18.08 7.05 -30.77
C ALA A 245 18.99 8.30 -30.72
N LEU A 246 19.29 8.78 -29.50
CA LEU A 246 20.21 9.91 -29.33
C LEU A 246 21.65 9.57 -29.76
N GLU A 247 22.08 8.37 -29.47
CA GLU A 247 23.40 7.87 -29.92
C GLU A 247 23.44 7.69 -31.43
N ALA A 248 22.41 7.16 -32.04
CA ALA A 248 22.25 7.06 -33.50
C ALA A 248 22.32 8.45 -34.15
N GLN A 249 21.62 9.44 -33.61
CA GLN A 249 21.68 10.82 -34.07
C GLN A 249 23.11 11.43 -33.97
N ARG A 250 23.85 11.11 -32.92
CA ARG A 250 25.23 11.59 -32.76
C ARG A 250 26.21 11.05 -33.82
N LYS A 251 25.93 9.86 -34.36
CA LYS A 251 26.72 9.19 -35.39
C LYS A 251 26.51 9.73 -36.79
N ILE A 252 25.44 10.51 -37.03
CA ILE A 252 25.12 11.06 -38.35
C ILE A 252 26.06 12.23 -38.66
N PRO A 253 26.87 12.17 -39.75
CA PRO A 253 27.69 13.29 -40.17
C PRO A 253 26.83 14.52 -40.50
N PRO A 254 27.27 15.74 -40.20
CA PRO A 254 26.53 16.97 -40.51
C PRO A 254 26.11 17.08 -41.98
N SER A 255 26.97 16.61 -42.90
CA SER A 255 26.71 16.61 -44.35
C SER A 255 25.59 15.65 -44.78
N GLU A 256 25.20 14.70 -43.95
CA GLU A 256 24.14 13.73 -44.23
C GLU A 256 22.83 14.02 -43.49
N LEU A 257 22.87 14.99 -42.53
CA LEU A 257 21.73 15.30 -41.67
C LEU A 257 20.45 15.59 -42.47
N PHE A 258 20.52 16.35 -43.51
CA PHE A 258 19.39 16.77 -44.33
C PHE A 258 19.20 15.91 -45.59
N LYS A 259 20.19 15.11 -45.99
CA LYS A 259 20.06 14.21 -47.14
C LYS A 259 19.07 13.08 -46.93
N SER A 260 18.80 12.69 -45.72
CA SER A 260 17.76 11.71 -45.35
C SER A 260 16.35 12.28 -45.49
N GLU A 261 16.17 13.60 -45.53
CA GLU A 261 14.86 14.27 -45.66
C GLU A 261 14.56 14.66 -47.12
N THR A 262 14.69 13.71 -48.02
CA THR A 262 14.41 13.91 -49.48
C THR A 262 12.99 14.36 -49.80
N GLU A 263 12.03 14.11 -48.88
CA GLU A 263 10.66 14.59 -49.03
C GLU A 263 10.51 16.10 -48.78
N LYS A 264 11.49 16.74 -48.14
CA LYS A 264 11.43 18.16 -47.80
C LYS A 264 12.36 19.03 -48.62
N TYR A 265 13.47 18.46 -49.15
CA TYR A 265 14.52 19.20 -49.82
C TYR A 265 14.96 18.49 -51.07
N SER A 266 15.12 19.26 -52.18
CA SER A 266 15.45 18.73 -53.53
C SER A 266 16.88 18.96 -53.95
N LYS A 267 17.57 20.01 -53.43
CA LYS A 267 18.98 20.34 -53.77
C LYS A 267 19.76 20.73 -52.51
N PHE A 268 21.02 20.34 -52.48
CA PHE A 268 21.96 20.57 -51.37
C PHE A 268 23.23 21.24 -51.91
N ASP A 269 23.90 22.02 -51.05
CA ASP A 269 25.22 22.57 -51.32
C ASP A 269 26.34 21.54 -51.00
N ASP A 270 27.60 21.94 -51.27
CA ASP A 270 28.80 21.10 -51.03
C ASP A 270 28.96 20.66 -49.57
N LYS A 271 28.34 21.38 -48.63
CA LYS A 271 28.32 21.07 -47.17
C LYS A 271 27.15 20.22 -46.74
N GLY A 272 26.22 19.88 -47.67
CA GLY A 272 25.01 19.11 -47.37
C GLY A 272 23.88 19.95 -46.81
N MET A 273 23.93 21.27 -46.90
CA MET A 273 22.85 22.18 -46.52
C MET A 273 21.77 22.26 -47.65
N PRO A 274 20.49 22.20 -47.33
CA PRO A 274 19.44 22.28 -48.33
C PRO A 274 19.33 23.72 -48.91
N THR A 275 19.30 23.83 -50.22
CA THR A 275 19.17 25.10 -50.94
C THR A 275 17.78 25.29 -51.57
N HIS A 276 17.07 24.20 -51.90
CA HIS A 276 15.75 24.24 -52.50
C HIS A 276 14.80 23.29 -51.73
N ASP A 277 13.51 23.70 -51.62
CA ASP A 277 12.46 22.86 -51.01
C ASP A 277 12.05 21.69 -51.91
N ALA A 278 11.07 20.87 -51.49
CA ALA A 278 10.55 19.74 -52.27
C ALA A 278 9.91 20.15 -53.61
N LYS A 279 9.50 21.42 -53.74
CA LYS A 279 8.92 21.97 -54.98
C LYS A 279 9.93 22.58 -55.93
N GLY A 280 11.22 22.65 -55.50
CA GLY A 280 12.31 23.23 -56.30
C GLY A 280 12.40 24.76 -56.19
N GLU A 281 11.76 25.38 -55.22
CA GLU A 281 11.87 26.80 -54.90
C GLU A 281 13.03 27.08 -53.91
N GLU A 282 13.69 28.25 -54.02
CA GLU A 282 14.75 28.62 -53.10
C GLU A 282 14.23 28.81 -51.65
N ILE A 283 14.94 28.22 -50.68
CA ILE A 283 14.52 28.30 -49.28
C ILE A 283 14.70 29.73 -48.76
N PRO A 284 13.67 30.33 -48.10
CA PRO A 284 13.71 31.67 -47.56
C PRO A 284 14.86 31.84 -46.51
N LYS A 285 15.52 33.02 -46.52
CA LYS A 285 16.66 33.33 -45.63
C LYS A 285 16.37 33.08 -44.13
N ALA A 286 15.15 33.26 -43.69
CA ALA A 286 14.72 32.97 -42.30
C ALA A 286 14.75 31.48 -42.00
N GLN A 287 14.40 30.62 -42.93
CA GLN A 287 14.42 29.17 -42.82
C GLN A 287 15.84 28.62 -42.91
N LEU A 288 16.69 29.18 -43.80
CA LEU A 288 18.10 28.87 -43.89
C LEU A 288 18.85 29.12 -42.56
N LYS A 289 18.53 30.21 -41.84
CA LYS A 289 19.14 30.47 -40.51
C LYS A 289 18.73 29.41 -39.46
N LYS A 290 17.54 28.85 -39.55
CA LYS A 290 17.12 27.76 -38.64
C LYS A 290 17.85 26.45 -38.97
N LEU A 291 17.98 26.12 -40.26
CA LEU A 291 18.71 24.95 -40.74
C LEU A 291 20.20 25.05 -40.41
N GLN A 292 20.82 26.24 -40.52
CA GLN A 292 22.18 26.46 -40.10
C GLN A 292 22.40 26.18 -38.61
N LYS A 293 21.47 26.61 -37.74
CA LYS A 293 21.56 26.31 -36.31
C LYS A 293 21.45 24.79 -36.01
N LEU A 294 20.67 24.07 -36.78
CA LEU A 294 20.55 22.60 -36.64
C LEU A 294 21.82 21.92 -37.12
N TYR A 295 22.41 22.40 -38.21
CA TYR A 295 23.70 21.92 -38.74
C TYR A 295 24.82 22.13 -37.72
N ASP A 296 24.98 23.35 -37.20
CA ASP A 296 26.00 23.70 -36.20
C ASP A 296 25.83 22.87 -34.90
N ALA A 297 24.58 22.62 -34.50
CA ALA A 297 24.29 21.78 -33.36
C ALA A 297 24.66 20.30 -33.59
N GLN A 298 24.43 19.79 -34.81
CA GLN A 298 24.84 18.43 -35.19
C GLN A 298 26.36 18.31 -35.34
N GLU A 299 27.01 19.31 -35.87
CA GLU A 299 28.49 19.36 -35.97
C GLU A 299 29.14 19.26 -34.60
N LYS A 300 28.64 19.98 -33.60
CA LYS A 300 29.10 19.87 -32.22
C LYS A 300 28.87 18.47 -31.64
N LYS A 301 27.71 17.86 -31.91
CA LYS A 301 27.39 16.49 -31.44
C LYS A 301 28.28 15.44 -32.11
N TYR A 302 28.52 15.58 -33.40
CA TYR A 302 29.36 14.66 -34.17
C TYR A 302 30.84 14.79 -33.83
N SER A 303 31.34 16.02 -33.63
CA SER A 303 32.75 16.25 -33.19
C SER A 303 33.00 15.70 -31.78
N ALA A 304 32.01 15.80 -30.88
CA ALA A 304 32.11 15.19 -29.55
C ALA A 304 32.09 13.64 -29.64
N TYR A 305 31.30 13.07 -30.55
CA TYR A 305 31.31 11.63 -30.82
C TYR A 305 32.66 11.16 -31.34
N LEU A 306 33.24 11.84 -32.34
CA LEU A 306 34.57 11.49 -32.89
C LEU A 306 35.67 11.54 -31.83
N LYS A 307 35.65 12.54 -30.93
CA LYS A 307 36.59 12.59 -29.81
C LYS A 307 36.45 11.39 -28.88
N SER A 308 35.22 11.00 -28.56
CA SER A 308 34.97 9.83 -27.69
C SER A 308 35.36 8.48 -28.31
N VAL A 309 35.38 8.40 -29.66
CA VAL A 309 35.85 7.20 -30.39
C VAL A 309 37.37 7.19 -30.51
N ALA A 310 38.02 8.36 -30.55
CA ALA A 310 39.49 8.48 -30.63
C ALA A 310 40.18 8.25 -29.26
N GLU A 311 39.44 8.33 -28.16
CA GLU A 311 39.94 8.09 -26.80
C GLU A 311 39.69 6.63 -26.33
N GLN A 312 39.04 5.79 -27.15
CA GLN A 312 38.87 4.34 -26.94
C GLN A 312 39.88 3.55 -27.78
#